data_f8c462d8b885efb157351fb158f38de9
#
_entry.id   f8c462d8b885efb157351fb158f38de9
#
_cell.length_a   1.000
_cell.length_b   1.000
_cell.length_c   1.000
_cell.angle_alpha   90.00
_cell.angle_beta   90.00
_cell.angle_gamma   90.00
#
_symmetry.space_group_name_H-M   'P 1'
#
loop_
_entity.id
_entity.type
_entity.pdbx_description
1 polymer ?
#
loop_
_entity_poly.entity_id
_entity_poly.type
_entity_poly.pdbx_seq_one_letter_code
_entity_poly.pdbx_strand_id
1 'polypeptide(L)'
;MSDTERNKASGDVLYIITCAAGSAPLVQEFVKVAQQAEWDVCVILTPNATQFVDVAQLAQLTGHPVRSEYKRPEDPDALPRADAIVVFPATFNTLNKWALGISDTLALGLLCEFTGLKKPILAVPVVRKNGGLDAHPAFMRSVRLLRRYGVHVFYEPEIYPPRNEVPGEVILDTLHKILVRQSQ
;
A
#
# COMPACT_ATOMS: atom_id res chain seq x y z
N MET A 1 -29.56 -5.60 -8.60
CA MET A 1 -28.87 -5.50 -9.90
C MET A 1 -27.46 -5.97 -9.67
N SER A 2 -27.04 -7.03 -10.34
CA SER A 2 -25.82 -7.76 -10.08
C SER A 2 -24.57 -6.99 -10.53
N ASP A 3 -23.51 -6.98 -9.67
CA ASP A 3 -22.18 -6.39 -9.88
C ASP A 3 -21.35 -7.02 -11.03
N THR A 4 -21.99 -7.64 -12.03
CA THR A 4 -21.32 -8.52 -12.99
C THR A 4 -21.00 -7.87 -14.36
N GLU A 5 -21.29 -6.58 -14.53
CA GLU A 5 -20.94 -5.89 -15.78
C GLU A 5 -19.92 -4.77 -15.54
N ARG A 6 -18.72 -5.11 -15.05
CA ARG A 6 -17.58 -4.23 -15.25
C ARG A 6 -17.09 -4.36 -16.68
N ASN A 7 -17.25 -3.27 -17.42
CA ASN A 7 -16.64 -3.07 -18.72
C ASN A 7 -15.11 -3.31 -18.60
N LYS A 8 -14.60 -4.41 -19.13
CA LYS A 8 -13.19 -4.83 -19.12
C LYS A 8 -12.29 -3.96 -20.02
N ALA A 9 -12.48 -2.66 -20.02
CA ALA A 9 -11.68 -1.70 -20.79
C ALA A 9 -10.63 -0.96 -19.95
N SER A 10 -10.63 -1.11 -18.61
CA SER A 10 -9.56 -0.63 -17.73
C SER A 10 -8.91 -1.83 -17.03
N GLY A 11 -7.57 -1.83 -16.91
CA GLY A 11 -6.82 -2.84 -16.17
C GLY A 11 -7.30 -2.96 -14.70
N ASP A 12 -6.83 -3.98 -13.99
CA ASP A 12 -7.11 -4.13 -12.56
C ASP A 12 -6.58 -2.90 -11.79
N VAL A 13 -7.31 -2.46 -10.76
CA VAL A 13 -7.00 -1.24 -10.00
C VAL A 13 -6.08 -1.56 -8.82
N LEU A 14 -4.93 -0.91 -8.78
CA LEU A 14 -3.97 -1.01 -7.67
C LEU A 14 -3.97 0.26 -6.82
N TYR A 15 -4.26 0.13 -5.53
CA TYR A 15 -3.97 1.21 -4.58
C TYR A 15 -2.56 1.07 -4.04
N ILE A 16 -1.75 2.12 -4.20
CA ILE A 16 -0.44 2.24 -3.54
C ILE A 16 -0.61 3.17 -2.34
N ILE A 17 -0.54 2.61 -1.14
CA ILE A 17 -0.59 3.39 0.11
C ILE A 17 0.84 3.72 0.52
N THR A 18 1.17 5.01 0.56
CA THR A 18 2.51 5.51 0.89
C THR A 18 2.53 6.18 2.25
N CYS A 19 3.45 5.73 3.11
CA CYS A 19 3.65 6.30 4.44
C CYS A 19 4.83 7.28 4.45
N ALA A 20 4.86 8.17 5.46
CA ALA A 20 5.93 9.15 5.68
C ALA A 20 7.25 8.47 6.07
N ALA A 21 8.12 8.24 5.11
CA ALA A 21 9.45 7.66 5.28
C ALA A 21 10.42 8.30 4.28
N GLY A 22 11.72 8.20 4.54
CA GLY A 22 12.75 8.73 3.64
C GLY A 22 12.74 8.11 2.24
N SER A 23 12.21 6.89 2.11
CA SER A 23 12.00 6.19 0.83
C SER A 23 10.65 6.50 0.15
N ALA A 24 9.81 7.34 0.72
CA ALA A 24 8.53 7.70 0.10
C ALA A 24 8.65 8.24 -1.35
N PRO A 25 9.67 9.02 -1.72
CA PRO A 25 9.84 9.47 -3.11
C PRO A 25 9.96 8.34 -4.14
N LEU A 26 10.38 7.13 -3.74
CA LEU A 26 10.47 5.97 -4.63
C LEU A 26 9.10 5.47 -5.12
N VAL A 27 8.00 5.95 -4.53
CA VAL A 27 6.65 5.64 -5.00
C VAL A 27 6.45 6.04 -6.45
N GLN A 28 7.06 7.13 -6.92
CA GLN A 28 6.94 7.58 -8.31
C GLN A 28 7.49 6.53 -9.29
N GLU A 29 8.63 5.93 -8.96
CA GLU A 29 9.21 4.87 -9.79
C GLU A 29 8.36 3.60 -9.73
N PHE A 30 7.88 3.24 -8.55
CA PHE A 30 6.99 2.09 -8.40
C PHE A 30 5.66 2.26 -9.15
N VAL A 31 5.09 3.45 -9.19
CA VAL A 31 3.90 3.76 -10.02
C VAL A 31 4.16 3.44 -11.48
N LYS A 32 5.32 3.87 -12.03
CA LYS A 32 5.67 3.59 -13.43
C LYS A 32 5.81 2.08 -13.70
N VAL A 33 6.47 1.36 -12.80
CA VAL A 33 6.61 -0.11 -12.90
C VAL A 33 5.23 -0.79 -12.91
N ALA A 34 4.33 -0.37 -12.03
CA ALA A 34 2.98 -0.92 -11.96
C ALA A 34 2.15 -0.58 -13.23
N GLN A 35 2.25 0.65 -13.75
CA GLN A 35 1.58 1.04 -14.99
C GLN A 35 2.12 0.29 -16.21
N GLN A 36 3.41 0.01 -16.29
CA GLN A 36 4.00 -0.83 -17.34
C GLN A 36 3.47 -2.27 -17.32
N ALA A 37 3.03 -2.73 -16.17
CA ALA A 37 2.34 -4.03 -15.99
C ALA A 37 0.81 -3.91 -16.08
N GLU A 38 0.31 -2.86 -16.73
CA GLU A 38 -1.11 -2.61 -17.06
C GLU A 38 -2.04 -2.40 -15.86
N TRP A 39 -1.51 -2.03 -14.68
CA TRP A 39 -2.32 -1.62 -13.54
C TRP A 39 -2.86 -0.19 -13.72
N ASP A 40 -4.14 -0.01 -13.41
CA ASP A 40 -4.71 1.32 -13.15
C ASP A 40 -4.36 1.73 -11.71
N VAL A 41 -3.42 2.68 -11.56
CA VAL A 41 -2.78 2.98 -10.28
C VAL A 41 -3.39 4.21 -9.62
N CYS A 42 -3.83 4.06 -8.37
CA CYS A 42 -4.25 5.16 -7.51
C CYS A 42 -3.34 5.27 -6.28
N VAL A 43 -2.86 6.48 -5.97
CA VAL A 43 -1.98 6.71 -4.81
C VAL A 43 -2.77 7.30 -3.65
N ILE A 44 -2.59 6.70 -2.47
CA ILE A 44 -3.13 7.17 -1.20
C ILE A 44 -1.96 7.43 -0.25
N LEU A 45 -1.92 8.62 0.31
CA LEU A 45 -0.88 9.01 1.25
C LEU A 45 -1.40 8.97 2.68
N THR A 46 -0.55 8.56 3.62
CA THR A 46 -0.81 8.97 5.00
C THR A 46 -0.68 10.49 5.13
N PRO A 47 -1.39 11.17 6.05
CA PRO A 47 -1.37 12.64 6.13
C PRO A 47 0.04 13.23 6.12
N ASN A 48 0.96 12.66 6.91
CA ASN A 48 2.34 13.14 6.96
C ASN A 48 3.15 12.81 5.68
N ALA A 49 2.76 11.84 4.86
CA ALA A 49 3.48 11.48 3.64
C ALA A 49 3.40 12.57 2.56
N THR A 50 2.40 13.44 2.63
CA THR A 50 2.25 14.60 1.72
C THR A 50 3.46 15.53 1.74
N GLN A 51 4.25 15.52 2.82
CA GLN A 51 5.46 16.33 2.96
C GLN A 51 6.71 15.65 2.36
N PHE A 52 6.60 14.39 1.92
CA PHE A 52 7.73 13.59 1.45
C PHE A 52 7.71 13.35 -0.06
N VAL A 53 6.61 13.69 -0.74
CA VAL A 53 6.40 13.42 -2.17
C VAL A 53 5.80 14.63 -2.86
N ASP A 54 5.99 14.73 -4.16
CA ASP A 54 5.29 15.70 -5.00
C ASP A 54 3.90 15.16 -5.35
N VAL A 55 2.89 15.66 -4.64
CA VAL A 55 1.48 15.26 -4.78
C VAL A 55 0.94 15.56 -6.18
N ALA A 56 1.30 16.73 -6.74
CA ALA A 56 0.85 17.15 -8.07
C ALA A 56 1.45 16.26 -9.17
N GLN A 57 2.74 15.94 -9.05
CA GLN A 57 3.41 15.04 -9.99
C GLN A 57 2.83 13.62 -9.93
N LEU A 58 2.53 13.10 -8.73
CA LEU A 58 1.88 11.80 -8.59
C LEU A 58 0.48 11.78 -9.21
N ALA A 59 -0.31 12.83 -9.02
CA ALA A 59 -1.64 12.94 -9.64
C ALA A 59 -1.54 12.98 -11.17
N GLN A 60 -0.57 13.73 -11.70
CA GLN A 60 -0.32 13.79 -13.15
C GLN A 60 0.12 12.42 -13.70
N LEU A 61 1.01 11.73 -12.97
CA LEU A 61 1.56 10.43 -13.38
C LEU A 61 0.47 9.34 -13.43
N THR A 62 -0.41 9.31 -12.43
CA THR A 62 -1.47 8.29 -12.33
C THR A 62 -2.72 8.62 -13.13
N GLY A 63 -2.95 9.89 -13.46
CA GLY A 63 -4.23 10.36 -14.00
C GLY A 63 -5.37 10.39 -12.99
N HIS A 64 -5.09 10.09 -11.72
CA HIS A 64 -6.05 10.09 -10.62
C HIS A 64 -5.69 11.12 -9.54
N PRO A 65 -6.66 11.66 -8.81
CA PRO A 65 -6.36 12.50 -7.65
C PRO A 65 -5.66 11.69 -6.56
N VAL A 66 -4.57 12.22 -6.02
CA VAL A 66 -3.90 11.65 -4.85
C VAL A 66 -4.69 12.02 -3.59
N ARG A 67 -5.01 11.02 -2.76
CA ARG A 67 -5.81 11.22 -1.55
C ARG A 67 -4.99 10.98 -0.29
N SER A 68 -5.22 11.82 0.74
CA SER A 68 -4.60 11.68 2.07
C SER A 68 -5.62 11.77 3.20
N GLU A 69 -6.80 12.32 2.91
CA GLU A 69 -7.87 12.55 3.88
C GLU A 69 -9.19 11.94 3.41
N TYR A 70 -10.10 11.68 4.34
CA TYR A 70 -11.45 11.30 4.02
C TYR A 70 -12.16 12.40 3.22
N LYS A 71 -12.97 12.01 2.24
CA LYS A 71 -13.88 12.92 1.54
C LYS A 71 -15.05 13.29 2.48
N ARG A 72 -15.75 14.36 2.16
CA ARG A 72 -17.04 14.66 2.79
C ARG A 72 -18.09 13.64 2.31
N PRO A 73 -19.13 13.36 3.13
CA PRO A 73 -20.18 12.40 2.74
C PRO A 73 -20.88 12.75 1.42
N GLU A 74 -21.03 14.03 1.14
CA GLU A 74 -21.67 14.58 -0.09
C GLU A 74 -20.78 14.53 -1.34
N ASP A 75 -19.45 14.36 -1.19
CA ASP A 75 -18.55 14.32 -2.32
C ASP A 75 -18.63 12.95 -3.05
N PRO A 76 -18.58 12.92 -4.39
CA PRO A 76 -18.55 11.66 -5.13
C PRO A 76 -17.28 10.86 -4.83
N ASP A 77 -17.31 9.56 -5.12
CA ASP A 77 -16.11 8.74 -5.07
C ASP A 77 -15.13 9.18 -6.18
N ALA A 78 -13.94 9.60 -5.75
CA ALA A 78 -12.94 10.16 -6.65
C ALA A 78 -12.04 9.10 -7.30
N LEU A 79 -12.06 7.86 -6.78
CA LEU A 79 -11.19 6.77 -7.23
C LEU A 79 -12.02 5.53 -7.57
N PRO A 80 -11.61 4.74 -8.58
CA PRO A 80 -12.19 3.43 -8.83
C PRO A 80 -11.90 2.50 -7.65
N ARG A 81 -12.72 1.46 -7.47
CA ARG A 81 -12.52 0.49 -6.37
C ARG A 81 -11.30 -0.39 -6.66
N ALA A 82 -10.39 -0.50 -5.69
CA ALA A 82 -9.18 -1.30 -5.88
C ALA A 82 -9.44 -2.81 -5.86
N ASP A 83 -8.65 -3.53 -6.64
CA ASP A 83 -8.57 -4.99 -6.65
C ASP A 83 -7.49 -5.49 -5.70
N ALA A 84 -6.40 -4.73 -5.54
CA ALA A 84 -5.30 -5.02 -4.61
C ALA A 84 -4.74 -3.74 -3.97
N ILE A 85 -4.02 -3.92 -2.86
CA ILE A 85 -3.28 -2.84 -2.20
C ILE A 85 -1.81 -3.23 -2.04
N VAL A 86 -0.91 -2.27 -2.33
CA VAL A 86 0.49 -2.31 -1.91
C VAL A 86 0.74 -1.17 -0.94
N VAL A 87 1.30 -1.46 0.25
CA VAL A 87 1.75 -0.45 1.21
C VAL A 87 3.24 -0.28 1.06
N PHE A 88 3.66 0.78 0.39
CA PHE A 88 5.08 1.07 0.11
C PHE A 88 5.37 2.58 0.13
N PRO A 89 6.32 3.01 0.96
CA PRO A 89 6.91 2.30 2.10
C PRO A 89 5.92 2.15 3.27
N ALA A 90 5.97 1.02 3.99
CA ALA A 90 5.18 0.81 5.20
C ALA A 90 5.97 1.14 6.46
N THR A 91 5.52 2.14 7.24
CA THR A 91 6.22 2.56 8.46
C THR A 91 5.83 1.74 9.68
N PHE A 92 6.70 1.73 10.70
CA PHE A 92 6.44 1.15 12.01
C PHE A 92 5.10 1.60 12.62
N ASN A 93 4.81 2.91 12.55
CA ASN A 93 3.58 3.46 13.09
C ASN A 93 2.34 2.88 12.38
N THR A 94 2.34 2.89 11.05
CA THR A 94 1.22 2.39 10.24
C THR A 94 0.99 0.90 10.48
N LEU A 95 2.05 0.09 10.49
CA LEU A 95 1.94 -1.36 10.75
C LEU A 95 1.34 -1.66 12.13
N ASN A 96 1.78 -0.94 13.17
CA ASN A 96 1.28 -1.17 14.52
C ASN A 96 -0.17 -0.72 14.68
N LYS A 97 -0.54 0.44 14.15
CA LYS A 97 -1.93 0.94 14.17
C LYS A 97 -2.86 -0.03 13.43
N TRP A 98 -2.48 -0.42 12.22
CA TRP A 98 -3.24 -1.36 11.40
C TRP A 98 -3.45 -2.71 12.09
N ALA A 99 -2.37 -3.31 12.62
CA ALA A 99 -2.45 -4.57 13.37
C ALA A 99 -3.38 -4.53 14.59
N LEU A 100 -3.56 -3.35 15.18
CA LEU A 100 -4.48 -3.10 16.30
C LEU A 100 -5.89 -2.70 15.85
N GLY A 101 -6.16 -2.61 14.53
CA GLY A 101 -7.45 -2.17 14.01
C GLY A 101 -7.73 -0.67 14.18
N ILE A 102 -6.69 0.15 14.41
CA ILE A 102 -6.84 1.61 14.49
C ILE A 102 -7.05 2.16 13.08
N SER A 103 -8.13 2.93 12.90
CA SER A 103 -8.63 3.43 11.62
C SER A 103 -8.79 4.96 11.65
N ASP A 104 -7.78 5.68 12.14
CA ASP A 104 -7.82 7.12 12.39
C ASP A 104 -7.39 7.99 11.19
N THR A 105 -7.09 7.38 10.05
CA THR A 105 -6.77 8.07 8.78
C THR A 105 -7.40 7.32 7.60
N LEU A 106 -7.58 7.98 6.45
CA LEU A 106 -8.06 7.33 5.22
C LEU A 106 -7.24 6.06 4.88
N ALA A 107 -5.91 6.16 4.92
CA ALA A 107 -5.02 5.05 4.64
C ALA A 107 -5.28 3.85 5.56
N LEU A 108 -5.39 4.08 6.87
CA LEU A 108 -5.68 3.02 7.85
C LEU A 108 -7.11 2.49 7.73
N GLY A 109 -8.07 3.34 7.40
CA GLY A 109 -9.44 2.93 7.11
C GLY A 109 -9.51 1.92 5.99
N LEU A 110 -8.89 2.23 4.87
CA LEU A 110 -8.81 1.34 3.71
C LEU A 110 -8.07 0.03 4.05
N LEU A 111 -6.95 0.09 4.77
CA LEU A 111 -6.21 -1.10 5.17
C LEU A 111 -7.05 -2.02 6.08
N CYS A 112 -7.78 -1.45 7.05
CA CYS A 112 -8.68 -2.23 7.91
C CYS A 112 -9.83 -2.83 7.12
N GLU A 113 -10.47 -2.07 6.24
CA GLU A 113 -11.57 -2.52 5.38
C GLU A 113 -11.13 -3.67 4.46
N PHE A 114 -10.03 -3.48 3.73
CA PHE A 114 -9.51 -4.49 2.80
C PHE A 114 -9.04 -5.77 3.51
N THR A 115 -8.49 -5.63 4.72
CA THR A 115 -8.16 -6.78 5.58
C THR A 115 -9.43 -7.57 5.94
N GLY A 116 -10.51 -6.88 6.34
CA GLY A 116 -11.80 -7.50 6.65
C GLY A 116 -12.44 -8.17 5.44
N LEU A 117 -12.31 -7.58 4.24
CA LEU A 117 -12.77 -8.13 2.97
C LEU A 117 -11.86 -9.23 2.40
N LYS A 118 -10.75 -9.56 3.06
CA LYS A 118 -9.73 -10.53 2.62
C LYS A 118 -9.21 -10.26 1.20
N LYS A 119 -9.11 -8.99 0.84
CA LYS A 119 -8.55 -8.57 -0.44
C LYS A 119 -7.02 -8.72 -0.42
N PRO A 120 -6.37 -8.87 -1.60
CA PRO A 120 -4.91 -8.95 -1.69
C PRO A 120 -4.24 -7.70 -1.14
N ILE A 121 -3.40 -7.86 -0.12
CA ILE A 121 -2.60 -6.76 0.44
C ILE A 121 -1.16 -7.21 0.60
N LEU A 122 -0.24 -6.44 0.03
CA LEU A 122 1.20 -6.57 0.22
C LEU A 122 1.73 -5.36 0.99
N ALA A 123 2.36 -5.58 2.13
CA ALA A 123 3.04 -4.54 2.90
C ALA A 123 4.56 -4.70 2.81
N VAL A 124 5.27 -3.61 2.51
CA VAL A 124 6.74 -3.56 2.41
C VAL A 124 7.27 -2.63 3.51
N PRO A 125 7.61 -3.20 4.70
CA PRO A 125 8.14 -2.43 5.81
C PRO A 125 9.52 -1.84 5.53
N VAL A 126 9.70 -0.57 5.93
CA VAL A 126 10.99 0.16 5.85
C VAL A 126 11.57 0.40 7.25
N VAL A 127 11.44 -0.60 8.10
CA VAL A 127 11.99 -0.59 9.46
C VAL A 127 13.44 -1.03 9.42
N ARG A 128 14.35 -0.09 9.77
CA ARG A 128 15.79 -0.33 9.74
C ARG A 128 16.19 -1.41 10.75
N LYS A 129 16.97 -2.39 10.30
CA LYS A 129 17.65 -3.34 11.19
C LYS A 129 18.66 -2.62 12.07
N ASN A 130 18.71 -3.01 13.36
CA ASN A 130 19.53 -2.38 14.39
C ASN A 130 19.24 -0.87 14.61
N GLY A 131 18.08 -0.41 14.19
CA GLY A 131 17.62 0.97 14.38
C GLY A 131 16.79 1.18 15.64
N GLY A 132 16.54 0.13 16.41
CA GLY A 132 15.75 0.14 17.65
C GLY A 132 14.27 -0.17 17.43
N LEU A 133 13.66 0.31 16.34
CA LEU A 133 12.24 0.00 16.03
C LEU A 133 12.05 -1.47 15.63
N ASP A 134 13.03 -2.09 15.00
CA ASP A 134 13.03 -3.51 14.65
C ASP A 134 13.06 -4.41 15.88
N ALA A 135 13.78 -4.00 16.92
CA ALA A 135 13.85 -4.69 18.22
C ALA A 135 12.66 -4.37 19.15
N HIS A 136 11.84 -3.36 18.81
CA HIS A 136 10.71 -3.00 19.66
C HIS A 136 9.67 -4.13 19.68
N PRO A 137 9.17 -4.57 20.86
CA PRO A 137 8.27 -5.72 20.99
C PRO A 137 7.01 -5.64 20.10
N ALA A 138 6.51 -4.44 19.83
CA ALA A 138 5.34 -4.24 18.99
C ALA A 138 5.59 -4.61 17.53
N PHE A 139 6.80 -4.41 16.99
CA PHE A 139 7.05 -4.56 15.55
C PHE A 139 6.77 -5.99 15.04
N MET A 140 7.54 -6.96 15.52
CA MET A 140 7.37 -8.36 15.08
C MET A 140 6.04 -8.97 15.54
N ARG A 141 5.47 -8.46 16.65
CA ARG A 141 4.10 -8.81 17.06
C ARG A 141 3.09 -8.36 16.00
N SER A 142 3.16 -7.13 15.55
CA SER A 142 2.27 -6.56 14.53
C SER A 142 2.46 -7.24 13.18
N VAL A 143 3.69 -7.51 12.75
CA VAL A 143 3.99 -8.28 11.53
C VAL A 143 3.33 -9.67 11.57
N ARG A 144 3.50 -10.41 12.67
CA ARG A 144 2.87 -11.73 12.85
C ARG A 144 1.34 -11.64 12.85
N LEU A 145 0.78 -10.61 13.45
CA LEU A 145 -0.66 -10.40 13.52
C LEU A 145 -1.25 -10.11 12.14
N LEU A 146 -0.64 -9.19 11.38
CA LEU A 146 -1.04 -8.87 10.01
C LEU A 146 -0.95 -10.10 9.09
N ARG A 147 0.11 -10.92 9.21
CA ARG A 147 0.22 -12.18 8.46
C ARG A 147 -0.92 -13.15 8.79
N ARG A 148 -1.34 -13.25 10.06
CA ARG A 148 -2.50 -14.06 10.46
C ARG A 148 -3.82 -13.52 9.92
N TYR A 149 -3.92 -12.21 9.65
CA TYR A 149 -5.07 -11.59 9.01
C TYR A 149 -5.11 -11.81 7.48
N GLY A 150 -4.06 -12.44 6.92
CA GLY A 150 -3.96 -12.70 5.48
C GLY A 150 -3.17 -11.63 4.72
N VAL A 151 -2.59 -10.66 5.41
CA VAL A 151 -1.72 -9.67 4.78
C VAL A 151 -0.35 -10.30 4.47
N HIS A 152 0.12 -10.15 3.24
CA HIS A 152 1.49 -10.51 2.91
C HIS A 152 2.44 -9.40 3.37
N VAL A 153 3.34 -9.71 4.30
CA VAL A 153 4.34 -8.74 4.79
C VAL A 153 5.71 -9.17 4.29
N PHE A 154 6.24 -8.41 3.31
CA PHE A 154 7.56 -8.60 2.73
C PHE A 154 8.60 -7.81 3.54
N TYR A 155 9.28 -8.48 4.46
CA TYR A 155 10.29 -7.85 5.32
C TYR A 155 11.55 -8.72 5.34
N GLU A 156 12.54 -8.33 4.55
CA GLU A 156 13.82 -9.05 4.35
C GLU A 156 14.99 -8.06 4.50
N PRO A 157 15.24 -7.52 5.71
CA PRO A 157 16.21 -6.45 5.95
C PRO A 157 17.67 -6.85 5.74
N GLU A 158 17.95 -8.16 5.63
CA GLU A 158 19.29 -8.68 5.30
C GLU A 158 19.59 -8.53 3.81
N ILE A 159 18.55 -8.69 2.96
CA ILE A 159 18.68 -8.59 1.51
C ILE A 159 18.53 -7.13 1.06
N TYR A 160 17.60 -6.42 1.71
CA TYR A 160 17.28 -5.03 1.42
C TYR A 160 17.57 -4.15 2.65
N PRO A 161 18.87 -3.85 2.93
CA PRO A 161 19.25 -2.97 4.02
C PRO A 161 18.88 -1.51 3.71
N PRO A 162 18.94 -0.61 4.70
CA PRO A 162 18.67 0.82 4.50
C PRO A 162 19.53 1.40 3.34
N ARG A 163 18.89 2.21 2.48
CA ARG A 163 19.43 2.76 1.24
C ARG A 163 19.58 1.77 0.07
N ASN A 164 19.22 0.51 0.28
CA ASN A 164 19.05 -0.48 -0.78
C ASN A 164 17.61 -1.00 -0.66
N GLU A 165 16.67 -0.14 -1.03
CA GLU A 165 15.23 -0.41 -0.90
C GLU A 165 14.80 -1.53 -1.85
N VAL A 166 13.67 -2.15 -1.54
CA VAL A 166 13.09 -3.21 -2.37
C VAL A 166 12.75 -2.65 -3.75
N PRO A 167 13.30 -3.19 -4.85
CA PRO A 167 12.98 -2.74 -6.21
C PRO A 167 11.48 -2.89 -6.52
N GLY A 168 10.95 -1.98 -7.34
CA GLY A 168 9.54 -1.99 -7.73
C GLY A 168 9.11 -3.29 -8.41
N GLU A 169 9.98 -3.86 -9.24
CA GLU A 169 9.76 -5.13 -9.93
C GLU A 169 9.61 -6.29 -8.94
N VAL A 170 10.43 -6.31 -7.87
CA VAL A 170 10.34 -7.35 -6.82
C VAL A 170 9.03 -7.23 -6.03
N ILE A 171 8.59 -5.99 -5.78
CA ILE A 171 7.30 -5.73 -5.13
C ILE A 171 6.16 -6.25 -6.02
N LEU A 172 6.20 -5.94 -7.30
CA LEU A 172 5.17 -6.33 -8.26
C LEU A 172 5.12 -7.86 -8.48
N ASP A 173 6.28 -8.50 -8.64
CA ASP A 173 6.37 -9.97 -8.74
C ASP A 173 5.81 -10.66 -7.50
N THR A 174 6.06 -10.07 -6.32
CA THR A 174 5.52 -10.58 -5.06
C THR A 174 3.99 -10.45 -5.03
N LEU A 175 3.45 -9.32 -5.47
CA LEU A 175 2.01 -9.10 -5.59
C LEU A 175 1.38 -10.12 -6.56
N HIS A 176 1.95 -10.34 -7.73
CA HIS A 176 1.45 -11.33 -8.70
C HIS A 176 1.37 -12.74 -8.09
N LYS A 177 2.39 -13.15 -7.33
CA LYS A 177 2.38 -14.46 -6.64
C LYS A 177 1.24 -14.57 -5.61
N ILE A 178 0.88 -13.46 -4.95
CA ILE A 178 -0.26 -13.42 -4.01
C ILE A 178 -1.57 -13.60 -4.77
N LEU A 179 -1.76 -12.87 -5.86
CA LEU A 179 -2.98 -12.91 -6.68
C LEU A 179 -3.24 -14.30 -7.26
N VAL A 180 -2.22 -14.94 -7.82
CA VAL A 180 -2.33 -16.32 -8.36
C VAL A 180 -2.76 -17.31 -7.28
N ARG A 181 -2.24 -17.20 -6.04
CA ARG A 181 -2.62 -18.09 -4.93
C ARG A 181 -4.05 -17.89 -4.43
N GLN A 182 -4.62 -16.71 -4.58
CA GLN A 182 -6.00 -16.43 -4.16
C GLN A 182 -7.03 -16.82 -5.22
N SER A 183 -6.59 -17.06 -6.46
CA SER A 183 -7.45 -17.50 -7.57
C SER A 183 -7.59 -19.03 -7.65
N GLN A 184 -6.88 -19.78 -6.81
CA GLN A 184 -6.91 -21.24 -6.69
C GLN A 184 -7.74 -21.68 -5.48
#